data_cd4d8a330cc86f3618ea0a8a1ba975de
#
_entry.id   cd4d8a330cc86f3618ea0a8a1ba975de
#
_cell.length_a   1.000
_cell.length_b   1.000
_cell.length_c   1.000
_cell.angle_alpha   90.00
_cell.angle_beta   90.00
_cell.angle_gamma   90.00
#
_symmetry.space_group_name_H-M   'P 1'
#
loop_
_entity.id
_entity.type
_entity.pdbx_description
1 polymer ?
#
loop_
_entity_poly.entity_id
_entity_poly.type
_entity_poly.pdbx_seq_one_letter_code
_entity_poly.pdbx_strand_id
1 'polypeptide(L)'
;MSKKKLTVNRLAMGNLKARKKQYTLMIIGIVLAMIFSSGVMFFGFTMLSSLQEITNISYGTQNIFLHNAEEFDFDAAKNNKAISDYGIASSIGFIYTNNDEGNGTSLAKLDDKAKEISYLTVKEGKYPENIGEIALEKDALLRLKMLGAKVGDEITVTMKIADGEGYLPETVEKTYKLVGILADKRCNLEDAYSGNNFPAAFVCDNEKVELGGKENLSAYVKCYSKTN
;
A
#
# COMPACT_ATOMS: atom_id res chain seq x y z
N MET A 1 -29.54 -36.16 70.91
CA MET A 1 -29.25 -34.97 70.13
C MET A 1 -28.03 -35.23 69.25
N SER A 2 -28.22 -35.41 67.92
CA SER A 2 -27.15 -35.70 66.99
C SER A 2 -26.39 -34.41 66.71
N LYS A 3 -25.09 -34.32 67.04
CA LYS A 3 -24.20 -33.22 66.66
C LYS A 3 -23.93 -33.32 65.17
N LYS A 4 -24.66 -32.53 64.37
CA LYS A 4 -24.36 -32.40 62.95
C LYS A 4 -22.91 -31.87 62.77
N LYS A 5 -22.01 -32.71 62.23
CA LYS A 5 -20.63 -32.31 61.86
C LYS A 5 -20.68 -31.09 60.92
N LEU A 6 -20.09 -30.00 61.35
CA LEU A 6 -19.88 -28.81 60.54
C LEU A 6 -18.77 -29.12 59.47
N THR A 7 -19.18 -29.37 58.28
CA THR A 7 -18.25 -29.54 57.14
C THR A 7 -17.83 -28.15 56.62
N VAL A 8 -16.58 -27.98 56.25
CA VAL A 8 -16.01 -26.72 55.70
C VAL A 8 -16.90 -26.13 54.61
N ASN A 9 -17.47 -26.97 53.74
CA ASN A 9 -18.40 -26.55 52.69
C ASN A 9 -19.70 -25.93 53.22
N ARG A 10 -20.18 -26.38 54.40
CA ARG A 10 -21.40 -25.85 54.99
C ARG A 10 -21.20 -24.50 55.68
N LEU A 11 -20.00 -24.29 56.24
CA LEU A 11 -19.56 -22.99 56.75
C LEU A 11 -19.36 -21.98 55.63
N ALA A 12 -18.72 -22.40 54.54
CA ALA A 12 -18.52 -21.56 53.35
C ALA A 12 -19.85 -21.13 52.71
N MET A 13 -20.80 -22.06 52.53
CA MET A 13 -22.16 -21.77 52.07
C MET A 13 -22.96 -20.85 53.00
N GLY A 14 -22.79 -21.01 54.32
CA GLY A 14 -23.40 -20.14 55.32
C GLY A 14 -22.89 -18.70 55.21
N ASN A 15 -21.57 -18.53 55.09
CA ASN A 15 -20.94 -17.23 54.88
C ASN A 15 -21.33 -16.58 53.54
N LEU A 16 -21.41 -17.36 52.44
CA LEU A 16 -21.91 -16.89 51.17
C LEU A 16 -23.34 -16.36 51.23
N LYS A 17 -24.23 -17.09 51.93
CA LYS A 17 -25.62 -16.64 52.12
C LYS A 17 -25.72 -15.39 52.96
N ALA A 18 -24.95 -15.31 54.09
CA ALA A 18 -24.97 -14.16 55.00
C ALA A 18 -24.45 -12.87 54.35
N ARG A 19 -23.50 -12.98 53.39
CA ARG A 19 -22.87 -11.83 52.70
C ARG A 19 -23.23 -11.77 51.24
N LYS A 20 -24.38 -12.27 50.83
CA LYS A 20 -24.82 -12.37 49.43
C LYS A 20 -24.65 -11.07 48.65
N LYS A 21 -25.02 -9.92 49.22
CA LYS A 21 -24.89 -8.61 48.57
C LYS A 21 -23.43 -8.24 48.28
N GLN A 22 -22.51 -8.51 49.20
CA GLN A 22 -21.08 -8.21 49.01
C GLN A 22 -20.46 -9.07 47.91
N TYR A 23 -20.75 -10.39 47.88
CA TYR A 23 -20.25 -11.29 46.85
C TYR A 23 -20.82 -10.94 45.47
N THR A 24 -22.10 -10.59 45.38
CA THR A 24 -22.72 -10.14 44.13
C THR A 24 -22.02 -8.88 43.59
N LEU A 25 -21.74 -7.91 44.46
CA LEU A 25 -21.07 -6.67 44.10
C LEU A 25 -19.63 -6.91 43.62
N MET A 26 -18.92 -7.85 44.29
CA MET A 26 -17.57 -8.26 43.91
C MET A 26 -17.54 -8.97 42.55
N ILE A 27 -18.50 -9.86 42.28
CA ILE A 27 -18.64 -10.55 41.00
C ILE A 27 -18.93 -9.53 39.87
N ILE A 28 -19.83 -8.58 40.10
CA ILE A 28 -20.14 -7.51 39.15
C ILE A 28 -18.88 -6.69 38.87
N GLY A 29 -18.10 -6.34 39.90
CA GLY A 29 -16.84 -5.61 39.73
C GLY A 29 -15.81 -6.37 38.88
N ILE A 30 -15.64 -7.68 39.11
CA ILE A 30 -14.74 -8.53 38.30
C ILE A 30 -15.21 -8.62 36.86
N VAL A 31 -16.52 -8.83 36.63
CA VAL A 31 -17.09 -8.91 35.30
C VAL A 31 -16.89 -7.59 34.53
N LEU A 32 -17.16 -6.45 35.17
CA LEU A 32 -16.91 -5.13 34.59
C LEU A 32 -15.43 -4.92 34.25
N ALA A 33 -14.52 -5.28 35.18
CA ALA A 33 -13.08 -5.19 34.93
C ALA A 33 -12.65 -6.04 33.72
N MET A 34 -13.18 -7.26 33.58
CA MET A 34 -12.91 -8.13 32.42
C MET A 34 -13.45 -7.52 31.13
N ILE A 35 -14.65 -6.95 31.11
CA ILE A 35 -15.25 -6.29 29.94
C ILE A 35 -14.39 -5.09 29.53
N PHE A 36 -14.00 -4.23 30.47
CA PHE A 36 -13.16 -3.08 30.18
C PHE A 36 -11.78 -3.51 29.66
N SER A 37 -11.12 -4.47 30.29
CA SER A 37 -9.81 -4.97 29.82
C SER A 37 -9.88 -5.55 28.42
N SER A 38 -10.88 -6.38 28.13
CA SER A 38 -11.06 -6.95 26.79
C SER A 38 -11.41 -5.87 25.74
N GLY A 39 -12.22 -4.90 26.12
CA GLY A 39 -12.54 -3.75 25.25
C GLY A 39 -11.32 -2.92 24.87
N VAL A 40 -10.47 -2.60 25.85
CA VAL A 40 -9.22 -1.85 25.60
C VAL A 40 -8.27 -2.65 24.72
N MET A 41 -8.10 -3.95 24.96
CA MET A 41 -7.27 -4.81 24.09
C MET A 41 -7.81 -4.86 22.67
N PHE A 42 -9.11 -5.12 22.52
CA PHE A 42 -9.73 -5.19 21.19
C PHE A 42 -9.57 -3.87 20.41
N PHE A 43 -9.85 -2.74 21.07
CA PHE A 43 -9.66 -1.42 20.47
C PHE A 43 -8.20 -1.17 20.09
N GLY A 44 -7.25 -1.52 20.96
CA GLY A 44 -5.82 -1.39 20.68
C GLY A 44 -5.37 -2.18 19.47
N PHE A 45 -5.76 -3.45 19.37
CA PHE A 45 -5.44 -4.29 18.20
C PHE A 45 -6.08 -3.77 16.93
N THR A 46 -7.35 -3.35 16.98
CA THR A 46 -8.04 -2.80 15.80
C THR A 46 -7.38 -1.51 15.32
N MET A 47 -6.99 -0.63 16.23
CA MET A 47 -6.30 0.60 15.91
C MET A 47 -4.93 0.34 15.27
N LEU A 48 -4.13 -0.57 15.83
CA LEU A 48 -2.83 -0.93 15.27
C LEU A 48 -2.95 -1.53 13.87
N SER A 49 -3.91 -2.45 13.66
CA SER A 49 -4.16 -3.04 12.34
C SER A 49 -4.59 -1.99 11.32
N SER A 50 -5.45 -1.04 11.71
CA SER A 50 -5.89 0.05 10.83
C SER A 50 -4.74 0.99 10.48
N LEU A 51 -3.87 1.32 11.43
CA LEU A 51 -2.68 2.15 11.18
C LEU A 51 -1.70 1.45 10.25
N GLN A 52 -1.49 0.15 10.42
CA GLN A 52 -0.62 -0.64 9.55
C GLN A 52 -1.17 -0.69 8.12
N GLU A 53 -2.47 -0.90 7.95
CA GLU A 53 -3.14 -0.88 6.64
C GLU A 53 -2.98 0.47 5.95
N ILE A 54 -3.25 1.58 6.66
CA ILE A 54 -3.07 2.93 6.13
C ILE A 54 -1.62 3.18 5.73
N THR A 55 -0.66 2.72 6.53
CA THR A 55 0.76 2.84 6.22
C THR A 55 1.13 2.05 4.96
N ASN A 56 0.66 0.81 4.84
CA ASN A 56 0.91 -0.03 3.67
C ASN A 56 0.30 0.57 2.40
N ILE A 57 -0.92 1.11 2.48
CA ILE A 57 -1.54 1.80 1.34
C ILE A 57 -0.72 3.03 0.94
N SER A 58 -0.25 3.81 1.91
CA SER A 58 0.43 5.08 1.66
C SER A 58 1.88 4.94 1.19
N TYR A 59 2.61 3.96 1.71
CA TYR A 59 4.06 3.82 1.47
C TYR A 59 4.46 2.50 0.81
N GLY A 60 3.56 1.52 0.73
CA GLY A 60 3.90 0.15 0.35
C GLY A 60 4.54 -0.63 1.48
N THR A 61 5.04 -1.82 1.17
CA THR A 61 5.73 -2.71 2.12
C THR A 61 7.22 -2.81 1.84
N GLN A 62 7.73 -2.08 0.83
CA GLN A 62 9.16 -2.02 0.50
C GLN A 62 9.95 -1.30 1.59
N ASN A 63 11.19 -1.72 1.74
CA ASN A 63 12.16 -1.04 2.59
C ASN A 63 13.07 -0.12 1.77
N ILE A 64 13.30 -0.44 0.50
CA ILE A 64 14.18 0.28 -0.41
C ILE A 64 13.50 0.37 -1.76
N PHE A 65 13.65 1.52 -2.43
CA PHE A 65 13.33 1.68 -3.84
C PHE A 65 14.62 2.08 -4.57
N LEU A 66 15.00 1.27 -5.57
CA LEU A 66 16.17 1.51 -6.41
C LEU A 66 15.70 2.18 -7.69
N HIS A 67 16.14 3.40 -7.93
CA HIS A 67 15.95 4.11 -9.20
C HIS A 67 17.02 3.71 -10.21
N ASN A 68 16.67 3.67 -11.48
CA ASN A 68 17.59 3.38 -12.60
C ASN A 68 18.43 2.13 -12.29
N ALA A 69 17.74 1.04 -11.90
CA ALA A 69 18.37 -0.22 -11.56
C ALA A 69 18.88 -0.90 -12.83
N GLU A 70 20.10 -1.41 -12.78
CA GLU A 70 20.70 -2.21 -13.84
C GLU A 70 20.49 -3.70 -13.58
N GLU A 71 20.74 -4.53 -14.60
CA GLU A 71 20.62 -5.99 -14.50
C GLU A 71 21.50 -6.56 -13.34
N PHE A 72 22.66 -5.96 -13.12
CA PHE A 72 23.54 -6.29 -12.01
C PHE A 72 22.91 -6.09 -10.64
N ASP A 73 22.10 -5.05 -10.46
CA ASP A 73 21.41 -4.75 -9.20
C ASP A 73 20.37 -5.81 -8.86
N PHE A 74 19.68 -6.35 -9.86
CA PHE A 74 18.72 -7.44 -9.68
C PHE A 74 19.41 -8.74 -9.29
N ASP A 75 20.56 -9.05 -9.89
CA ASP A 75 21.37 -10.20 -9.52
C ASP A 75 21.94 -10.08 -8.11
N ALA A 76 22.38 -8.88 -7.73
CA ALA A 76 22.82 -8.58 -6.39
C ALA A 76 21.68 -8.71 -5.38
N ALA A 77 20.49 -8.23 -5.70
CA ALA A 77 19.30 -8.37 -4.86
C ALA A 77 18.90 -9.84 -4.67
N LYS A 78 18.90 -10.63 -5.75
CA LYS A 78 18.55 -12.06 -5.73
C LYS A 78 19.50 -12.88 -4.87
N ASN A 79 20.78 -12.52 -4.83
CA ASN A 79 21.81 -13.24 -4.08
C ASN A 79 22.01 -12.73 -2.64
N ASN A 80 21.35 -11.64 -2.24
CA ASN A 80 21.50 -11.05 -0.92
C ASN A 80 20.56 -11.68 0.09
N LYS A 81 21.13 -12.36 1.10
CA LYS A 81 20.36 -13.01 2.18
C LYS A 81 19.53 -12.06 3.05
N ALA A 82 19.77 -10.76 3.01
CA ALA A 82 18.99 -9.77 3.74
C ALA A 82 17.69 -9.38 3.00
N ILE A 83 17.62 -9.65 1.70
CA ILE A 83 16.46 -9.36 0.86
C ILE A 83 15.51 -10.55 0.92
N SER A 84 14.25 -10.29 1.27
CA SER A 84 13.19 -11.30 1.30
C SER A 84 12.50 -11.44 -0.05
N ASP A 85 12.30 -10.32 -0.75
CA ASP A 85 11.64 -10.27 -2.04
C ASP A 85 11.98 -8.97 -2.78
N TYR A 86 11.81 -8.95 -4.09
CA TYR A 86 11.90 -7.73 -4.89
C TYR A 86 10.93 -7.79 -6.08
N GLY A 87 10.51 -6.63 -6.56
CA GLY A 87 9.65 -6.48 -7.73
C GLY A 87 10.17 -5.39 -8.65
N ILE A 88 9.94 -5.53 -9.92
CA ILE A 88 10.46 -4.64 -10.97
C ILE A 88 9.38 -3.70 -11.44
N ALA A 89 9.72 -2.40 -11.49
CA ALA A 89 8.95 -1.36 -12.15
C ALA A 89 9.71 -0.90 -13.39
N SER A 90 9.07 -1.00 -14.55
CA SER A 90 9.64 -0.59 -15.83
C SER A 90 8.93 0.68 -16.31
N SER A 91 9.58 1.84 -16.20
CA SER A 91 9.04 3.09 -16.75
C SER A 91 9.20 3.10 -18.25
N ILE A 92 8.11 3.34 -18.98
CA ILE A 92 8.10 3.47 -20.43
C ILE A 92 8.11 4.92 -20.90
N GLY A 93 7.92 5.86 -19.98
CA GLY A 93 7.94 7.29 -20.30
C GLY A 93 7.48 8.15 -19.12
N PHE A 94 7.47 9.45 -19.37
CA PHE A 94 6.99 10.46 -18.44
C PHE A 94 5.83 11.22 -19.09
N ILE A 95 4.67 11.20 -18.48
CA ILE A 95 3.46 11.81 -19.01
C ILE A 95 3.13 13.13 -18.34
N TYR A 96 2.63 14.06 -19.13
CA TYR A 96 2.15 15.37 -18.68
C TYR A 96 1.07 15.89 -19.61
N THR A 97 0.44 17.00 -19.24
CA THR A 97 -0.60 17.66 -20.03
C THR A 97 -0.34 19.17 -20.13
N ASN A 98 -0.90 19.80 -21.13
CA ASN A 98 -0.85 21.27 -21.30
C ASN A 98 0.57 21.86 -21.27
N ASN A 99 1.57 21.16 -21.76
CA ASN A 99 3.00 21.52 -21.71
C ASN A 99 3.52 21.83 -20.29
N ASP A 100 2.89 21.26 -19.27
CA ASP A 100 3.22 21.45 -17.85
C ASP A 100 4.00 20.23 -17.34
N GLU A 101 5.27 20.12 -17.74
CA GLU A 101 6.15 19.01 -17.35
C GLU A 101 6.36 18.94 -15.84
N GLY A 102 6.34 20.08 -15.14
CA GLY A 102 6.54 20.13 -13.69
C GLY A 102 5.45 19.40 -12.90
N ASN A 103 4.30 19.17 -13.50
CA ASN A 103 3.16 18.46 -12.92
C ASN A 103 2.92 17.07 -13.55
N GLY A 104 3.90 16.55 -14.26
CA GLY A 104 3.84 15.22 -14.86
C GLY A 104 4.06 14.08 -13.87
N THR A 105 4.02 12.86 -14.39
CA THR A 105 4.33 11.63 -13.64
C THR A 105 4.94 10.56 -14.53
N SER A 106 5.74 9.68 -13.95
CA SER A 106 6.27 8.50 -14.64
C SER A 106 5.15 7.50 -14.95
N LEU A 107 5.17 6.99 -16.18
CA LEU A 107 4.28 5.95 -16.68
C LEU A 107 5.02 4.62 -16.66
N ALA A 108 4.56 3.65 -15.87
CA ALA A 108 5.29 2.42 -15.67
C ALA A 108 4.41 1.17 -15.80
N LYS A 109 5.10 0.05 -16.01
CA LYS A 109 4.59 -1.31 -15.86
C LYS A 109 5.13 -1.85 -14.53
N LEU A 110 4.36 -2.66 -13.83
CA LEU A 110 4.78 -3.33 -12.61
C LEU A 110 4.63 -4.84 -12.80
N ASP A 111 5.66 -5.60 -12.50
CA ASP A 111 5.52 -7.04 -12.37
C ASP A 111 4.62 -7.39 -11.14
N ASP A 112 4.20 -8.63 -11.03
CA ASP A 112 3.27 -9.04 -9.97
C ASP A 112 3.87 -8.86 -8.57
N LYS A 113 5.20 -8.98 -8.44
CA LYS A 113 5.90 -8.74 -7.18
C LYS A 113 5.97 -7.26 -6.83
N ALA A 114 6.21 -6.39 -7.79
CA ALA A 114 6.15 -4.95 -7.58
C ALA A 114 4.75 -4.50 -7.18
N LYS A 115 3.68 -5.03 -7.80
CA LYS A 115 2.28 -4.77 -7.41
C LYS A 115 2.02 -5.18 -5.95
N GLU A 116 2.50 -6.36 -5.56
CA GLU A 116 2.37 -6.87 -4.18
C GLU A 116 3.15 -6.00 -3.17
N ILE A 117 4.45 -5.76 -3.42
CA ILE A 117 5.35 -5.05 -2.51
C ILE A 117 4.96 -3.58 -2.40
N SER A 118 4.63 -2.93 -3.52
CA SER A 118 4.14 -1.55 -3.51
C SER A 118 2.76 -1.41 -2.88
N TYR A 119 2.09 -2.52 -2.56
CA TYR A 119 0.73 -2.53 -2.02
C TYR A 119 -0.24 -1.72 -2.89
N LEU A 120 -0.22 -2.02 -4.20
CA LEU A 120 -1.02 -1.30 -5.18
C LEU A 120 -2.51 -1.51 -4.90
N THR A 121 -3.23 -0.45 -4.58
CA THR A 121 -4.63 -0.54 -4.18
C THR A 121 -5.52 0.16 -5.21
N VAL A 122 -6.37 -0.60 -5.90
CA VAL A 122 -7.37 -0.06 -6.82
C VAL A 122 -8.56 0.46 -6.00
N LYS A 123 -8.93 1.73 -6.18
CA LYS A 123 -10.09 2.36 -5.55
C LYS A 123 -11.33 2.25 -6.43
N GLU A 124 -11.18 2.46 -7.73
CA GLU A 124 -12.25 2.37 -8.72
C GLU A 124 -11.74 1.66 -9.97
N GLY A 125 -12.59 0.86 -10.62
CA GLY A 125 -12.22 0.14 -11.84
C GLY A 125 -11.29 -1.04 -11.60
N LYS A 126 -10.26 -1.18 -12.45
CA LYS A 126 -9.30 -2.29 -12.43
C LYS A 126 -7.88 -1.84 -12.80
N TYR A 127 -6.89 -2.70 -12.61
CA TYR A 127 -5.56 -2.52 -13.17
C TYR A 127 -5.59 -2.76 -14.70
N PRO A 128 -4.78 -2.03 -15.51
CA PRO A 128 -4.74 -2.22 -16.97
C PRO A 128 -4.33 -3.65 -17.37
N GLU A 129 -5.09 -4.24 -18.27
CA GLU A 129 -4.82 -5.59 -18.80
C GLU A 129 -4.51 -5.56 -20.31
N ASN A 130 -4.96 -4.53 -21.00
CA ASN A 130 -4.83 -4.41 -22.45
C ASN A 130 -3.99 -3.17 -22.83
N ILE A 131 -3.36 -3.23 -24.00
CA ILE A 131 -2.64 -2.10 -24.58
C ILE A 131 -3.61 -0.93 -24.79
N GLY A 132 -3.16 0.29 -24.44
CA GLY A 132 -3.98 1.50 -24.51
C GLY A 132 -4.89 1.71 -23.30
N GLU A 133 -4.84 0.84 -22.28
CA GLU A 133 -5.47 1.07 -20.98
C GLU A 133 -4.48 1.72 -20.02
N ILE A 134 -4.99 2.61 -19.13
CA ILE A 134 -4.19 3.27 -18.10
C ILE A 134 -4.94 3.27 -16.76
N ALA A 135 -4.19 3.12 -15.68
CA ALA A 135 -4.66 3.40 -14.32
C ALA A 135 -3.81 4.52 -13.72
N LEU A 136 -4.44 5.43 -13.01
CA LEU A 136 -3.79 6.60 -12.41
C LEU A 136 -4.07 6.67 -10.91
N GLU A 137 -3.08 7.11 -10.14
CA GLU A 137 -3.34 7.56 -8.78
C GLU A 137 -4.20 8.83 -8.82
N LYS A 138 -5.02 9.02 -7.80
CA LYS A 138 -5.90 10.18 -7.73
C LYS A 138 -5.11 11.50 -7.75
N ASP A 139 -3.95 11.55 -7.08
CA ASP A 139 -3.05 12.69 -7.11
C ASP A 139 -2.48 12.94 -8.52
N ALA A 140 -2.17 11.88 -9.28
CA ALA A 140 -1.74 12.02 -10.67
C ALA A 140 -2.84 12.66 -11.53
N LEU A 141 -4.11 12.32 -11.32
CA LEU A 141 -5.25 13.00 -11.99
C LEU A 141 -5.30 14.50 -11.65
N LEU A 142 -5.00 14.86 -10.40
CA LEU A 142 -4.93 16.27 -9.98
C LEU A 142 -3.78 17.01 -10.69
N ARG A 143 -2.58 16.45 -10.67
CA ARG A 143 -1.38 17.02 -11.31
C ARG A 143 -1.55 17.17 -12.81
N LEU A 144 -2.12 16.17 -13.46
CA LEU A 144 -2.45 16.18 -14.89
C LEU A 144 -3.66 17.08 -15.22
N LYS A 145 -4.26 17.79 -14.23
CA LYS A 145 -5.45 18.64 -14.40
C LYS A 145 -6.68 17.90 -14.94
N MET A 146 -6.81 16.62 -14.60
CA MET A 146 -7.86 15.71 -15.07
C MET A 146 -8.78 15.23 -13.91
N LEU A 147 -8.96 16.02 -12.86
CA LEU A 147 -9.77 15.66 -11.67
C LEU A 147 -11.21 15.21 -11.96
N GLY A 148 -11.76 15.61 -13.12
CA GLY A 148 -13.12 15.22 -13.52
C GLY A 148 -13.19 13.91 -14.29
N ALA A 149 -12.05 13.31 -14.66
CA ALA A 149 -12.01 12.08 -15.42
C ALA A 149 -12.52 10.89 -14.58
N LYS A 150 -13.26 10.01 -15.22
CA LYS A 150 -13.87 8.83 -14.63
C LYS A 150 -13.38 7.57 -15.32
N VAL A 151 -13.50 6.44 -14.64
CA VAL A 151 -13.23 5.14 -15.24
C VAL A 151 -14.15 4.95 -16.48
N GLY A 152 -13.51 4.69 -17.61
CA GLY A 152 -14.14 4.57 -18.92
C GLY A 152 -13.84 5.72 -19.87
N ASP A 153 -13.38 6.88 -19.37
CA ASP A 153 -13.06 8.03 -20.20
C ASP A 153 -11.76 7.82 -20.98
N GLU A 154 -11.67 8.45 -22.14
CA GLU A 154 -10.43 8.57 -22.90
C GLU A 154 -9.65 9.81 -22.43
N ILE A 155 -8.36 9.63 -22.15
CA ILE A 155 -7.46 10.69 -21.73
C ILE A 155 -6.29 10.79 -22.70
N THR A 156 -5.99 12.00 -23.15
CA THR A 156 -4.85 12.27 -24.02
C THR A 156 -3.75 12.96 -23.23
N VAL A 157 -2.54 12.41 -23.30
CA VAL A 157 -1.35 12.89 -22.61
C VAL A 157 -0.21 13.08 -23.58
N THR A 158 0.68 14.03 -23.29
CA THR A 158 1.98 14.15 -23.94
C THR A 158 2.96 13.28 -23.15
N MET A 159 3.72 12.45 -23.84
CA MET A 159 4.67 11.52 -23.23
C MET A 159 6.08 11.79 -23.75
N LYS A 160 7.05 12.00 -22.83
CA LYS A 160 8.47 11.82 -23.07
C LYS A 160 8.80 10.35 -22.99
N ILE A 161 9.57 9.85 -23.93
CA ILE A 161 9.86 8.42 -24.08
C ILE A 161 11.07 8.05 -23.21
N ALA A 162 10.99 6.95 -22.48
CA ALA A 162 12.10 6.44 -21.68
C ALA A 162 13.26 5.97 -22.59
N ASP A 163 14.51 6.18 -22.13
CA ASP A 163 15.74 5.84 -22.86
C ASP A 163 16.79 5.13 -21.97
N GLY A 164 16.33 4.24 -21.12
CA GLY A 164 17.21 3.45 -20.24
C GLY A 164 17.55 4.15 -18.93
N GLU A 165 18.07 5.37 -18.95
CA GLU A 165 18.42 6.15 -17.75
C GLU A 165 17.71 7.50 -17.67
N GLY A 166 17.14 7.94 -18.79
CA GLY A 166 16.50 9.25 -18.91
C GLY A 166 15.32 9.22 -19.87
N TYR A 167 15.14 10.31 -20.59
CA TYR A 167 14.06 10.48 -21.57
C TYR A 167 14.60 11.07 -22.86
N LEU A 168 14.09 10.58 -23.99
CA LEU A 168 14.36 11.17 -25.29
C LEU A 168 13.85 12.62 -25.36
N PRO A 169 14.47 13.47 -26.17
CA PRO A 169 13.98 14.84 -26.41
C PRO A 169 12.64 14.88 -27.17
N GLU A 170 12.35 13.84 -27.94
CA GLU A 170 11.11 13.69 -28.66
C GLU A 170 9.95 13.37 -27.74
N THR A 171 8.78 13.91 -28.08
CA THR A 171 7.53 13.65 -27.37
C THR A 171 6.48 13.11 -28.31
N VAL A 172 5.60 12.29 -27.80
CA VAL A 172 4.43 11.77 -28.52
C VAL A 172 3.14 12.10 -27.76
N GLU A 173 2.09 12.40 -28.51
CA GLU A 173 0.74 12.43 -27.92
C GLU A 173 0.14 11.03 -27.99
N LYS A 174 -0.41 10.56 -26.86
CA LYS A 174 -1.02 9.25 -26.78
C LYS A 174 -2.34 9.33 -26.01
N THR A 175 -3.33 8.65 -26.55
CA THR A 175 -4.66 8.54 -25.90
C THR A 175 -4.78 7.17 -25.27
N TYR A 176 -5.16 7.16 -24.00
CA TYR A 176 -5.40 5.97 -23.21
C TYR A 176 -6.84 5.95 -22.71
N LYS A 177 -7.38 4.77 -22.54
CA LYS A 177 -8.63 4.57 -21.80
C LYS A 177 -8.34 4.44 -20.32
N LEU A 178 -8.89 5.32 -19.50
CA LEU A 178 -8.77 5.25 -18.04
C LEU A 178 -9.61 4.08 -17.51
N VAL A 179 -8.97 3.02 -17.03
CA VAL A 179 -9.65 1.81 -16.54
C VAL A 179 -9.60 1.66 -15.03
N GLY A 180 -8.74 2.42 -14.36
CA GLY A 180 -8.63 2.36 -12.91
C GLY A 180 -8.18 3.66 -12.28
N ILE A 181 -8.68 3.91 -11.08
CA ILE A 181 -8.22 4.97 -10.18
C ILE A 181 -7.65 4.28 -8.95
N LEU A 182 -6.38 4.60 -8.65
CA LEU A 182 -5.62 3.98 -7.58
C LEU A 182 -5.57 4.86 -6.33
N ALA A 183 -5.24 4.25 -5.20
CA ALA A 183 -4.94 4.99 -3.98
C ALA A 183 -3.63 5.76 -4.11
N ASP A 184 -3.61 6.97 -3.59
CA ASP A 184 -2.41 7.80 -3.59
C ASP A 184 -1.32 7.22 -2.69
N LYS A 185 -0.09 7.24 -3.17
CA LYS A 185 1.11 6.94 -2.42
C LYS A 185 1.73 8.22 -1.88
N ARG A 186 1.91 8.35 -0.58
CA ARG A 186 2.54 9.53 0.02
C ARG A 186 4.00 9.69 -0.37
N CYS A 187 4.71 8.59 -0.62
CA CYS A 187 6.07 8.66 -1.15
C CYS A 187 6.14 9.42 -2.48
N ASN A 188 5.11 9.34 -3.32
CA ASN A 188 5.06 10.07 -4.58
C ASN A 188 4.90 11.59 -4.39
N LEU A 189 4.20 12.03 -3.33
CA LEU A 189 4.03 13.45 -3.01
C LEU A 189 5.31 14.10 -2.48
N GLU A 190 6.05 13.40 -1.62
CA GLU A 190 7.29 13.89 -1.04
C GLU A 190 8.41 13.94 -2.10
N ASP A 191 8.46 12.96 -2.99
CA ASP A 191 9.49 12.84 -4.02
C ASP A 191 9.22 13.71 -5.27
N ALA A 192 7.99 14.13 -5.52
CA ALA A 192 7.70 15.10 -6.57
C ALA A 192 8.44 16.44 -6.36
N TYR A 193 8.71 16.81 -5.10
CA TYR A 193 9.54 17.96 -4.74
C TYR A 193 11.05 17.70 -4.81
N SER A 194 11.48 16.44 -4.72
CA SER A 194 12.89 16.04 -4.73
C SER A 194 13.41 15.62 -6.12
N GLY A 195 12.55 15.59 -7.12
CA GLY A 195 12.89 15.17 -8.49
C GLY A 195 12.94 13.65 -8.69
N ASN A 196 12.60 12.87 -7.68
CA ASN A 196 12.50 11.43 -7.78
C ASN A 196 11.09 11.04 -8.27
N ASN A 197 11.02 10.55 -9.47
CA ASN A 197 9.73 10.24 -10.12
C ASN A 197 9.30 8.80 -9.83
N PHE A 198 8.66 8.55 -8.68
CA PHE A 198 7.90 7.32 -8.52
C PHE A 198 6.75 7.28 -9.54
N PRO A 199 6.48 6.12 -10.12
CA PRO A 199 5.37 6.01 -11.05
C PRO A 199 4.03 6.16 -10.30
N ALA A 200 3.17 7.04 -10.80
CA ALA A 200 1.79 7.19 -10.35
C ALA A 200 0.79 6.97 -11.48
N ALA A 201 1.29 6.56 -12.64
CA ALA A 201 0.54 6.13 -13.81
C ALA A 201 1.01 4.74 -14.23
N PHE A 202 0.07 3.85 -14.52
CA PHE A 202 0.36 2.45 -14.79
C PHE A 202 -0.35 1.97 -16.04
N VAL A 203 0.35 1.14 -16.83
CA VAL A 203 -0.16 0.47 -18.02
C VAL A 203 0.03 -1.04 -17.91
N CYS A 204 -0.50 -1.80 -18.85
CA CYS A 204 -0.35 -3.24 -18.87
C CYS A 204 1.11 -3.65 -19.20
N ASP A 205 1.46 -4.88 -18.84
CA ASP A 205 2.82 -5.43 -19.01
C ASP A 205 3.23 -5.53 -20.50
N ASN A 206 2.25 -5.62 -21.40
CA ASN A 206 2.46 -5.72 -22.84
C ASN A 206 2.62 -4.37 -23.56
N GLU A 207 2.43 -3.24 -22.86
CA GLU A 207 2.67 -1.91 -23.41
C GLU A 207 4.15 -1.75 -23.76
N LYS A 208 4.45 -1.21 -24.94
CA LYS A 208 5.83 -1.05 -25.43
C LYS A 208 6.27 0.39 -25.36
N VAL A 209 7.58 0.59 -25.23
CA VAL A 209 8.19 1.91 -25.36
C VAL A 209 8.08 2.36 -26.82
N GLU A 210 7.70 3.61 -27.03
CA GLU A 210 7.55 4.20 -28.36
C GLU A 210 8.91 4.58 -28.99
N LEU A 211 8.94 4.78 -30.30
CA LEU A 211 10.09 5.29 -31.08
C LEU A 211 11.43 4.57 -30.84
N GLY A 212 11.40 3.32 -30.41
CA GLY A 212 12.61 2.55 -30.17
C GLY A 212 13.36 2.94 -28.88
N GLY A 213 12.72 3.67 -27.98
CA GLY A 213 13.25 3.95 -26.66
C GLY A 213 13.48 2.68 -25.82
N LYS A 214 14.07 2.85 -24.66
CA LYS A 214 14.41 1.76 -23.72
C LYS A 214 13.75 2.02 -22.36
N GLU A 215 13.22 0.98 -21.76
CA GLU A 215 12.61 1.07 -20.41
C GLU A 215 13.63 1.51 -19.36
N ASN A 216 13.23 2.42 -18.48
CA ASN A 216 13.99 2.76 -17.28
C ASN A 216 13.56 1.82 -16.17
N LEU A 217 14.47 0.98 -15.69
CA LEU A 217 14.16 -0.03 -14.67
C LEU A 217 14.33 0.55 -13.27
N SER A 218 13.46 0.14 -12.37
CA SER A 218 13.52 0.44 -10.95
C SER A 218 13.08 -0.79 -10.15
N ALA A 219 13.47 -0.89 -8.90
CA ALA A 219 13.12 -2.04 -8.07
C ALA A 219 12.52 -1.63 -6.72
N TYR A 220 11.40 -2.27 -6.37
CA TYR A 220 10.86 -2.31 -5.02
C TYR A 220 11.49 -3.47 -4.27
N VAL A 221 12.27 -3.20 -3.23
CA VAL A 221 13.00 -4.22 -2.48
C VAL A 221 12.45 -4.33 -1.07
N LYS A 222 12.14 -5.56 -0.65
CA LYS A 222 11.69 -5.90 0.69
C LYS A 222 12.78 -6.69 1.41
N CYS A 223 13.14 -6.26 2.61
CA CYS A 223 14.14 -6.93 3.43
C CYS A 223 13.46 -7.79 4.50
N TYR A 224 14.16 -8.83 4.97
CA TYR A 224 13.70 -9.58 6.14
C TYR A 224 13.63 -8.65 7.35
N SER A 225 12.46 -8.59 8.01
CA SER A 225 12.37 -7.97 9.31
C SER A 225 13.20 -8.80 10.29
N LYS A 226 14.21 -8.19 10.93
CA LYS A 226 14.81 -8.80 12.11
C LYS A 226 13.76 -8.76 13.22
N THR A 227 13.00 -9.84 13.35
CA THR A 227 12.29 -10.12 14.60
C THR A 227 13.35 -10.38 15.66
N ASN A 228 13.58 -9.39 16.53
CA ASN A 228 14.31 -9.59 17.78
C ASN A 228 13.46 -10.43 18.74
#